data_62b6a051f88bbc5da4339a177cb1c14c
#
_entry.id   62b6a051f88bbc5da4339a177cb1c14c
#
_cell.length_a   1.000
_cell.length_b   1.000
_cell.length_c   1.000
_cell.angle_alpha   90.00
_cell.angle_beta   90.00
_cell.angle_gamma   90.00
#
_symmetry.space_group_name_H-M   'P 1'
#
loop_
_entity.id
_entity.type
_entity.pdbx_description
1 polymer ?
#
loop_
_entity_poly.entity_id
_entity_poly.type
_entity_poly.pdbx_seq_one_letter_code
_entity_poly.pdbx_strand_id
1 'polypeptide(L)'
;MKIIAAGFMMVCGALLASAQETTVVGGLNEQRVALTQAAVALDGSGTPALEATLRTTALNGAPETPVTNVRIVVKNRSTLPYAFVSGAVTFYDAAGVRCGEGVFKADAIAVDESFESDLPGLRIRCEAATWRIIATNLLPRIPPNAPIAELTRTPSNFVISIDGETHPIQLDKPLTVTLGEKRRTIIVRAP
;
A
#
# COMPACT_ATOMS: atom_id res chain seq x y z
N MET A 1 -8.98 -77.97 -11.32
CA MET A 1 -8.43 -76.98 -10.37
C MET A 1 -8.09 -75.76 -11.21
N LYS A 2 -8.93 -74.71 -11.12
CA LYS A 2 -8.72 -73.43 -11.84
C LYS A 2 -8.43 -72.36 -10.77
N ILE A 3 -7.24 -71.80 -10.82
CA ILE A 3 -6.79 -70.70 -9.94
C ILE A 3 -7.11 -69.41 -10.66
N ILE A 4 -8.00 -68.59 -10.05
CA ILE A 4 -8.32 -67.24 -10.51
C ILE A 4 -7.42 -66.28 -9.73
N ALA A 5 -6.51 -65.60 -10.42
CA ALA A 5 -5.69 -64.51 -9.87
C ALA A 5 -6.47 -63.20 -10.02
N ALA A 6 -6.87 -62.60 -8.90
CA ALA A 6 -7.47 -61.28 -8.86
C ALA A 6 -6.38 -60.22 -8.83
N GLY A 7 -6.26 -59.45 -9.93
CA GLY A 7 -5.38 -58.27 -9.98
C GLY A 7 -5.97 -57.07 -9.27
N PHE A 8 -5.28 -56.60 -8.27
CA PHE A 8 -5.63 -55.37 -7.51
C PHE A 8 -5.03 -54.16 -8.24
N MET A 9 -5.89 -53.39 -8.89
CA MET A 9 -5.49 -52.18 -9.62
C MET A 9 -5.51 -50.99 -8.66
N MET A 10 -4.32 -50.58 -8.21
CA MET A 10 -4.12 -49.42 -7.32
C MET A 10 -4.18 -48.11 -8.14
N VAL A 11 -5.29 -47.40 -8.07
CA VAL A 11 -5.46 -46.09 -8.68
C VAL A 11 -4.78 -45.06 -7.82
N CYS A 12 -3.61 -44.61 -8.22
CA CYS A 12 -2.88 -43.49 -7.58
C CYS A 12 -3.52 -42.18 -8.05
N GLY A 13 -4.42 -41.60 -7.26
CA GLY A 13 -4.98 -40.27 -7.48
C GLY A 13 -3.95 -39.20 -7.26
N ALA A 14 -3.44 -38.60 -8.33
CA ALA A 14 -2.61 -37.41 -8.24
C ALA A 14 -3.46 -36.21 -7.84
N LEU A 15 -3.30 -35.72 -6.60
CA LEU A 15 -3.80 -34.43 -6.14
C LEU A 15 -3.01 -33.33 -6.85
N LEU A 16 -3.59 -32.74 -7.89
CA LEU A 16 -3.10 -31.50 -8.48
C LEU A 16 -3.34 -30.37 -7.49
N ALA A 17 -2.33 -30.04 -6.70
CA ALA A 17 -2.28 -28.79 -5.93
C ALA A 17 -2.15 -27.66 -6.96
N SER A 18 -3.25 -26.95 -7.23
CA SER A 18 -3.23 -25.70 -7.99
C SER A 18 -2.45 -24.66 -7.18
N ALA A 19 -1.17 -24.50 -7.48
CA ALA A 19 -0.42 -23.34 -7.04
C ALA A 19 -1.01 -22.13 -7.76
N GLN A 20 -1.70 -21.24 -7.01
CA GLN A 20 -2.08 -19.94 -7.54
C GLN A 20 -0.79 -19.14 -7.74
N GLU A 21 -0.38 -18.99 -8.98
CA GLU A 21 0.66 -18.06 -9.38
C GLU A 21 0.21 -16.63 -9.03
N THR A 22 0.84 -16.05 -8.01
CA THR A 22 0.70 -14.63 -7.71
C THR A 22 1.44 -13.86 -8.80
N THR A 23 0.70 -13.33 -9.77
CA THR A 23 1.26 -12.48 -10.82
C THR A 23 1.71 -11.16 -10.18
N VAL A 24 3.01 -11.05 -9.88
CA VAL A 24 3.64 -9.81 -9.45
C VAL A 24 3.76 -8.91 -10.67
N VAL A 25 2.79 -8.02 -10.87
CA VAL A 25 2.89 -6.91 -11.82
C VAL A 25 3.74 -5.83 -11.15
N GLY A 26 4.91 -5.59 -11.69
CA GLY A 26 5.90 -4.68 -11.14
C GLY A 26 5.39 -3.25 -10.92
N GLY A 27 5.80 -2.66 -9.81
CA GLY A 27 5.60 -1.26 -9.44
C GLY A 27 4.53 -1.08 -8.36
N LEU A 28 4.96 -1.04 -7.09
CA LEU A 28 4.20 -0.99 -5.85
C LEU A 28 3.48 -2.32 -5.57
N ASN A 29 3.98 -3.10 -4.61
CA ASN A 29 3.47 -4.43 -4.21
C ASN A 29 2.09 -4.36 -3.55
N GLU A 30 1.09 -3.93 -4.31
CA GLU A 30 -0.30 -3.85 -3.88
C GLU A 30 -0.98 -5.18 -4.17
N GLN A 31 -0.89 -6.10 -3.22
CA GLN A 31 -1.46 -7.43 -3.36
C GLN A 31 -2.99 -7.38 -3.27
N ARG A 32 -3.66 -7.88 -4.31
CA ARG A 32 -5.10 -8.20 -4.25
C ARG A 32 -5.28 -9.51 -3.50
N VAL A 33 -6.25 -9.55 -2.60
CA VAL A 33 -6.55 -10.73 -1.78
C VAL A 33 -8.03 -11.10 -1.89
N ALA A 34 -8.39 -12.34 -1.54
CA ALA A 34 -9.79 -12.75 -1.46
C ALA A 34 -10.51 -11.93 -0.36
N LEU A 35 -11.84 -11.77 -0.46
CA LEU A 35 -12.63 -10.98 0.48
C LEU A 35 -12.52 -11.46 1.94
N THR A 36 -12.22 -12.72 2.16
CA THR A 36 -12.04 -13.34 3.49
C THR A 36 -10.64 -13.19 4.06
N GLN A 37 -9.70 -12.66 3.28
CA GLN A 37 -8.31 -12.48 3.68
C GLN A 37 -8.05 -11.02 4.07
N ALA A 38 -7.09 -10.82 4.97
CA ALA A 38 -6.59 -9.49 5.29
C ALA A 38 -5.78 -8.92 4.11
N ALA A 39 -6.05 -7.66 3.77
CA ALA A 39 -5.27 -6.90 2.79
C ALA A 39 -4.21 -6.07 3.53
N VAL A 40 -3.03 -5.94 2.92
CA VAL A 40 -1.89 -5.21 3.50
C VAL A 40 -1.53 -4.03 2.60
N ALA A 41 -1.38 -2.85 3.20
CA ALA A 41 -0.80 -1.68 2.57
C ALA A 41 0.65 -1.50 3.06
N LEU A 42 1.51 -1.16 2.12
CA LEU A 42 2.94 -0.94 2.36
C LEU A 42 3.23 0.56 2.53
N ASP A 43 4.29 0.87 3.24
CA ASP A 43 4.88 2.20 3.27
C ASP A 43 5.75 2.47 2.03
N GLY A 44 6.34 3.67 1.95
CA GLY A 44 7.22 4.06 0.84
C GLY A 44 8.52 3.23 0.73
N SER A 45 8.87 2.44 1.75
CA SER A 45 10.01 1.51 1.74
C SER A 45 9.62 0.09 1.32
N GLY A 46 8.32 -0.20 1.13
CA GLY A 46 7.81 -1.53 0.85
C GLY A 46 7.58 -2.38 2.10
N THR A 47 7.60 -1.78 3.29
CA THR A 47 7.35 -2.49 4.56
C THR A 47 5.85 -2.45 4.90
N PRO A 48 5.26 -3.55 5.44
CA PRO A 48 3.87 -3.56 5.90
C PRO A 48 3.58 -2.45 6.92
N ALA A 49 2.68 -1.52 6.56
CA ALA A 49 2.29 -0.40 7.41
C ALA A 49 0.90 -0.59 8.01
N LEU A 50 -0.07 -0.95 7.18
CA LEU A 50 -1.45 -1.16 7.60
C LEU A 50 -1.95 -2.53 7.13
N GLU A 51 -2.79 -3.15 7.94
CA GLU A 51 -3.52 -4.38 7.60
C GLU A 51 -5.00 -4.12 7.79
N ALA A 52 -5.82 -4.51 6.80
CA ALA A 52 -7.26 -4.34 6.90
C ALA A 52 -8.01 -5.65 6.72
N THR A 53 -9.15 -5.78 7.40
CA THR A 53 -10.10 -6.88 7.26
C THR A 53 -11.50 -6.33 7.00
N LEU A 54 -12.27 -7.04 6.19
CA LEU A 54 -13.66 -6.70 5.93
C LEU A 54 -14.55 -7.13 7.09
N ARG A 55 -15.43 -6.23 7.56
CA ARG A 55 -16.54 -6.55 8.46
C ARG A 55 -17.80 -6.87 7.69
N THR A 56 -18.00 -6.22 6.55
CA THR A 56 -19.14 -6.51 5.66
C THR A 56 -18.79 -7.69 4.77
N THR A 57 -19.55 -8.76 4.87
CA THR A 57 -19.31 -10.01 4.13
C THR A 57 -20.18 -10.15 2.87
N ALA A 58 -21.32 -9.46 2.81
CA ALA A 58 -22.22 -9.49 1.65
C ALA A 58 -21.85 -8.35 0.68
N LEU A 59 -21.03 -8.65 -0.32
CA LEU A 59 -20.51 -7.68 -1.30
C LEU A 59 -20.98 -7.97 -2.73
N ASN A 60 -22.20 -8.52 -2.87
CA ASN A 60 -22.82 -8.84 -4.16
C ASN A 60 -23.63 -7.65 -4.65
N GLY A 61 -22.99 -6.73 -5.34
CA GLY A 61 -23.62 -5.57 -5.95
C GLY A 61 -23.96 -5.79 -7.41
N ALA A 62 -24.82 -4.92 -7.93
CA ALA A 62 -25.12 -4.82 -9.35
C ALA A 62 -25.16 -3.34 -9.77
N PRO A 63 -25.09 -2.99 -11.07
CA PRO A 63 -25.14 -1.61 -11.54
C PRO A 63 -26.33 -0.82 -10.97
N GLU A 64 -27.52 -1.45 -10.92
CA GLU A 64 -28.77 -0.84 -10.46
C GLU A 64 -28.95 -0.93 -8.93
N THR A 65 -28.29 -1.88 -8.29
CA THR A 65 -28.37 -2.13 -6.84
C THR A 65 -26.98 -2.26 -6.24
N PRO A 66 -26.19 -1.17 -6.19
CA PRO A 66 -24.83 -1.23 -5.66
C PRO A 66 -24.83 -1.50 -4.17
N VAL A 67 -23.85 -2.27 -3.71
CA VAL A 67 -23.59 -2.39 -2.27
C VAL A 67 -22.96 -1.09 -1.77
N THR A 68 -23.56 -0.54 -0.73
CA THR A 68 -23.08 0.61 0.05
C THR A 68 -22.84 0.17 1.49
N ASN A 69 -22.40 1.06 2.37
CA ASN A 69 -22.21 0.77 3.80
C ASN A 69 -21.22 -0.38 4.08
N VAL A 70 -20.13 -0.41 3.35
CA VAL A 70 -19.03 -1.35 3.58
C VAL A 70 -18.20 -0.85 4.76
N ARG A 71 -17.90 -1.76 5.68
CA ARG A 71 -17.12 -1.49 6.88
C ARG A 71 -15.86 -2.35 6.90
N ILE A 72 -14.76 -1.73 7.29
CA ILE A 72 -13.46 -2.37 7.45
C ILE A 72 -12.89 -2.11 8.84
N VAL A 73 -12.04 -3.01 9.31
CA VAL A 73 -11.14 -2.77 10.45
C VAL A 73 -9.74 -2.63 9.90
N VAL A 74 -9.06 -1.54 10.24
CA VAL A 74 -7.69 -1.26 9.85
C VAL A 74 -6.81 -1.29 11.08
N LYS A 75 -5.70 -2.02 11.02
CA LYS A 75 -4.70 -2.17 12.08
C LYS A 75 -3.38 -1.53 11.65
N ASN A 76 -2.74 -0.78 12.55
CA ASN A 76 -1.36 -0.36 12.38
C ASN A 76 -0.42 -1.54 12.60
N ARG A 77 0.28 -1.97 11.55
CA ARG A 77 1.26 -3.09 11.58
C ARG A 77 2.70 -2.61 11.59
N SER A 78 2.90 -1.30 11.50
CA SER A 78 4.23 -0.72 11.57
C SER A 78 4.75 -0.67 13.01
N THR A 79 6.03 -0.40 13.16
CA THR A 79 6.67 -0.16 14.47
C THR A 79 6.53 1.29 14.94
N LEU A 80 5.86 2.15 14.16
CA LEU A 80 5.70 3.57 14.45
C LEU A 80 4.24 3.93 14.72
N PRO A 81 3.95 4.78 15.71
CA PRO A 81 2.65 5.39 15.85
C PRO A 81 2.46 6.46 14.76
N TYR A 82 1.24 6.59 14.26
CA TYR A 82 0.89 7.61 13.28
C TYR A 82 0.05 8.72 13.90
N ALA A 83 0.34 9.97 13.54
CA ALA A 83 -0.52 11.12 13.86
C ALA A 83 -1.74 11.15 12.95
N PHE A 84 -1.58 10.66 11.70
CA PHE A 84 -2.64 10.56 10.71
C PHE A 84 -2.34 9.43 9.73
N VAL A 85 -3.37 8.69 9.36
CA VAL A 85 -3.34 7.72 8.25
C VAL A 85 -4.51 7.96 7.33
N SER A 86 -4.30 7.78 6.03
CA SER A 86 -5.37 7.65 5.06
C SER A 86 -5.01 6.66 3.97
N GLY A 87 -6.03 6.10 3.34
CA GLY A 87 -5.84 5.15 2.27
C GLY A 87 -7.07 4.93 1.42
N ALA A 88 -6.89 4.19 0.33
CA ALA A 88 -7.95 3.75 -0.56
C ALA A 88 -8.21 2.25 -0.37
N VAL A 89 -9.47 1.87 -0.50
CA VAL A 89 -9.93 0.48 -0.59
C VAL A 89 -10.50 0.27 -1.98
N THR A 90 -10.09 -0.78 -2.68
CA THR A 90 -10.55 -1.06 -4.04
C THR A 90 -11.06 -2.48 -4.14
N PHE A 91 -12.20 -2.66 -4.77
CA PHE A 91 -12.85 -3.95 -5.00
C PHE A 91 -12.82 -4.30 -6.49
N TYR A 92 -12.69 -5.59 -6.78
CA TYR A 92 -12.58 -6.14 -8.13
C TYR A 92 -13.50 -7.34 -8.27
N ASP A 93 -14.06 -7.51 -9.46
CA ASP A 93 -14.80 -8.71 -9.84
C ASP A 93 -13.86 -9.91 -10.11
N ALA A 94 -14.43 -11.06 -10.49
CA ALA A 94 -13.69 -12.26 -10.81
C ALA A 94 -12.79 -12.13 -12.06
N ALA A 95 -13.09 -11.18 -12.95
CA ALA A 95 -12.27 -10.85 -14.12
C ALA A 95 -11.12 -9.87 -13.77
N GLY A 96 -11.07 -9.38 -12.52
CA GLY A 96 -10.08 -8.42 -12.06
C GLY A 96 -10.41 -6.97 -12.47
N VAL A 97 -11.63 -6.69 -12.92
CA VAL A 97 -12.08 -5.35 -13.25
C VAL A 97 -12.50 -4.63 -11.97
N ARG A 98 -12.04 -3.38 -11.80
CA ARG A 98 -12.39 -2.53 -10.66
C ARG A 98 -13.89 -2.18 -10.70
N CYS A 99 -14.60 -2.42 -9.62
CA CYS A 99 -16.04 -2.21 -9.54
C CYS A 99 -16.51 -1.47 -8.28
N GLY A 100 -15.60 -1.07 -7.41
CA GLY A 100 -15.88 -0.24 -6.24
C GLY A 100 -14.61 0.35 -5.67
N GLU A 101 -14.70 1.58 -5.14
CA GLU A 101 -13.60 2.25 -4.45
C GLU A 101 -14.13 3.12 -3.32
N GLY A 102 -13.45 3.11 -2.19
CA GLY A 102 -13.72 3.94 -1.02
C GLY A 102 -12.42 4.43 -0.39
N VAL A 103 -12.55 5.36 0.54
CA VAL A 103 -11.41 5.90 1.28
C VAL A 103 -11.62 5.71 2.77
N PHE A 104 -10.53 5.47 3.49
CA PHE A 104 -10.50 5.45 4.95
C PHE A 104 -9.49 6.47 5.47
N LYS A 105 -9.72 6.93 6.70
CA LYS A 105 -8.79 7.81 7.41
C LYS A 105 -8.96 7.66 8.91
N ALA A 106 -7.90 7.91 9.65
CA ALA A 106 -7.95 8.02 11.10
C ALA A 106 -6.80 8.87 11.64
N ASP A 107 -7.03 9.47 12.80
CA ASP A 107 -6.07 10.28 13.52
C ASP A 107 -5.49 9.50 14.70
N ALA A 108 -4.25 9.81 15.06
CA ALA A 108 -3.60 9.40 16.30
C ALA A 108 -3.63 7.89 16.60
N ILE A 109 -3.14 7.05 15.68
CA ILE A 109 -3.11 5.59 15.82
C ILE A 109 -1.81 5.13 16.44
N ALA A 110 -1.89 4.38 17.55
CA ALA A 110 -0.74 3.75 18.18
C ALA A 110 -0.27 2.50 17.40
N VAL A 111 0.92 2.01 17.76
CA VAL A 111 1.43 0.72 17.27
C VAL A 111 0.47 -0.40 17.69
N ASP A 112 0.18 -1.34 16.79
CA ASP A 112 -0.76 -2.45 16.97
C ASP A 112 -2.23 -2.06 17.23
N GLU A 113 -2.56 -0.77 17.26
CA GLU A 113 -3.93 -0.29 17.40
C GLU A 113 -4.74 -0.56 16.13
N SER A 114 -6.04 -0.82 16.34
CA SER A 114 -7.01 -1.02 15.26
C SER A 114 -8.15 -0.02 15.38
N PHE A 115 -8.65 0.44 14.24
CA PHE A 115 -9.85 1.26 14.16
C PHE A 115 -10.83 0.69 13.15
N GLU A 116 -12.09 0.95 13.35
CA GLU A 116 -13.16 0.61 12.40
C GLU A 116 -13.48 1.83 11.56
N SER A 117 -13.64 1.63 10.25
CA SER A 117 -13.99 2.67 9.31
C SER A 117 -15.15 2.23 8.43
N ASP A 118 -16.20 3.03 8.41
CA ASP A 118 -17.16 3.02 7.32
C ASP A 118 -16.54 3.65 6.08
N LEU A 119 -16.89 3.12 4.91
CA LEU A 119 -16.41 3.62 3.62
C LEU A 119 -17.51 4.48 2.98
N PRO A 120 -17.63 5.75 3.35
CA PRO A 120 -18.70 6.61 2.85
C PRO A 120 -18.55 6.85 1.35
N GLY A 121 -19.67 6.82 0.63
CA GLY A 121 -19.69 7.04 -0.82
C GLY A 121 -19.23 5.85 -1.66
N LEU A 122 -18.75 4.77 -1.06
CA LEU A 122 -18.43 3.53 -1.77
C LEU A 122 -19.71 2.96 -2.42
N ARG A 123 -19.58 2.52 -3.67
CA ARG A 123 -20.61 1.80 -4.42
C ARG A 123 -19.98 0.63 -5.15
N ILE A 124 -20.19 -0.59 -4.66
CA ILE A 124 -19.77 -1.81 -5.35
C ILE A 124 -20.88 -2.21 -6.32
N ARG A 125 -20.59 -2.16 -7.62
CA ARG A 125 -21.55 -2.39 -8.71
C ARG A 125 -21.39 -3.75 -9.39
N CYS A 126 -20.70 -4.68 -8.74
CA CYS A 126 -20.45 -6.03 -9.21
C CYS A 126 -20.53 -7.03 -8.07
N GLU A 127 -20.48 -8.30 -8.38
CA GLU A 127 -20.11 -9.34 -7.43
C GLU A 127 -18.60 -9.26 -7.19
N ALA A 128 -18.22 -8.68 -6.04
CA ALA A 128 -16.81 -8.52 -5.69
C ALA A 128 -16.18 -9.88 -5.36
N ALA A 129 -15.02 -10.18 -5.94
CA ALA A 129 -14.25 -11.40 -5.72
C ALA A 129 -12.97 -11.15 -4.93
N THR A 130 -12.30 -10.03 -5.20
CA THR A 130 -11.04 -9.65 -4.55
C THR A 130 -11.04 -8.18 -4.16
N TRP A 131 -10.15 -7.83 -3.24
CA TRP A 131 -9.97 -6.45 -2.79
C TRP A 131 -8.53 -6.15 -2.43
N ARG A 132 -8.20 -4.88 -2.28
CA ARG A 132 -6.92 -4.42 -1.75
C ARG A 132 -7.09 -3.11 -1.00
N ILE A 133 -6.07 -2.76 -0.21
CA ILE A 133 -5.90 -1.43 0.37
C ILE A 133 -4.58 -0.82 -0.08
N ILE A 134 -4.54 0.50 -0.11
CA ILE A 134 -3.35 1.31 -0.39
C ILE A 134 -3.26 2.37 0.68
N ALA A 135 -2.09 2.57 1.29
CA ALA A 135 -1.84 3.74 2.12
C ALA A 135 -1.50 4.94 1.24
N THR A 136 -2.28 6.02 1.32
CA THR A 136 -2.01 7.26 0.59
C THR A 136 -1.24 8.27 1.43
N ASN A 137 -1.48 8.29 2.74
CA ASN A 137 -0.72 9.09 3.68
C ASN A 137 -0.45 8.29 4.95
N LEU A 138 0.79 8.31 5.39
CA LEU A 138 1.27 7.74 6.64
C LEU A 138 2.11 8.83 7.31
N LEU A 139 1.49 9.63 8.20
CA LEU A 139 2.17 10.70 8.92
C LEU A 139 2.60 10.18 10.30
N PRO A 140 3.89 9.91 10.53
CA PRO A 140 4.37 9.43 11.83
C PRO A 140 4.09 10.45 12.95
N ARG A 141 3.79 9.94 14.15
CA ARG A 141 3.68 10.76 15.33
C ARG A 141 5.07 11.06 15.88
N ILE A 142 5.46 12.31 15.85
CA ILE A 142 6.74 12.76 16.38
C ILE A 142 6.61 12.86 17.90
N PRO A 143 7.44 12.16 18.71
CA PRO A 143 7.47 12.35 20.14
C PRO A 143 7.87 13.80 20.47
N PRO A 144 7.26 14.45 21.48
CA PRO A 144 7.56 15.84 21.82
C PRO A 144 9.03 16.10 22.20
N ASN A 145 9.76 15.04 22.55
CA ASN A 145 11.19 15.10 22.90
C ASN A 145 12.10 14.47 21.86
N ALA A 146 11.60 14.19 20.64
CA ALA A 146 12.46 13.70 19.59
C ALA A 146 13.50 14.78 19.27
N PRO A 147 14.79 14.47 19.29
CA PRO A 147 15.80 15.43 18.88
C PRO A 147 15.49 15.85 17.44
N ILE A 148 15.29 17.14 17.22
CA ILE A 148 14.97 17.73 15.89
C ILE A 148 16.02 17.31 14.84
N ALA A 149 17.20 16.89 15.30
CA ALA A 149 18.30 16.41 14.44
C ALA A 149 18.00 15.12 13.67
N GLU A 150 17.09 14.24 14.16
CA GLU A 150 16.73 13.02 13.44
C GLU A 150 15.62 13.24 12.40
N LEU A 151 14.86 14.31 12.50
CA LEU A 151 13.84 14.70 11.52
C LEU A 151 14.41 15.50 10.34
N THR A 152 15.64 15.97 10.51
CA THR A 152 16.32 16.74 9.50
C THR A 152 17.46 15.92 8.93
N ARG A 153 17.30 15.59 7.66
CA ARG A 153 18.38 15.20 6.74
C ARG A 153 18.55 13.70 6.51
N THR A 154 17.67 13.17 5.71
CA THR A 154 18.26 12.60 4.50
C THR A 154 19.09 13.74 3.89
N PRO A 155 20.38 13.59 3.67
CA PRO A 155 21.12 14.56 2.87
C PRO A 155 20.42 14.59 1.52
N SER A 156 19.55 15.57 1.31
CA SER A 156 18.93 15.78 0.02
C SER A 156 20.09 16.21 -0.87
N ASN A 157 20.54 15.28 -1.71
CA ASN A 157 21.47 15.56 -2.77
C ASN A 157 20.74 16.43 -3.80
N PHE A 158 20.44 17.66 -3.42
CA PHE A 158 19.96 18.64 -4.36
C PHE A 158 21.07 18.91 -5.37
N VAL A 159 20.71 18.85 -6.63
CA VAL A 159 21.60 19.25 -7.71
C VAL A 159 20.93 20.40 -8.46
N ILE A 160 21.72 21.39 -8.84
CA ILE A 160 21.28 22.43 -9.76
C ILE A 160 21.97 22.20 -11.10
N SER A 161 21.22 22.28 -12.19
CA SER A 161 21.79 22.28 -13.53
C SER A 161 21.84 23.72 -14.04
N ILE A 162 23.01 24.17 -14.47
CA ILE A 162 23.25 25.50 -15.03
C ILE A 162 23.99 25.29 -16.34
N ASP A 163 23.41 25.76 -17.44
CA ASP A 163 23.97 25.61 -18.80
C ASP A 163 24.37 24.16 -19.17
N GLY A 164 23.61 23.17 -18.60
CA GLY A 164 23.86 21.74 -18.82
C GLY A 164 24.89 21.11 -17.87
N GLU A 165 25.59 21.89 -17.05
CA GLU A 165 26.47 21.39 -16.00
C GLU A 165 25.69 21.18 -14.69
N THR A 166 25.92 20.03 -14.03
CA THR A 166 25.24 19.65 -12.77
C THR A 166 26.14 19.92 -11.58
N HIS A 167 25.66 20.75 -10.64
CA HIS A 167 26.40 21.12 -9.43
C HIS A 167 25.64 20.61 -8.18
N PRO A 168 26.30 19.87 -7.27
CA PRO A 168 25.68 19.47 -6.00
C PRO A 168 25.49 20.68 -5.08
N ILE A 169 24.29 20.83 -4.52
CA ILE A 169 23.95 21.89 -3.56
C ILE A 169 23.99 21.33 -2.15
N GLN A 170 24.64 22.04 -1.26
CA GLN A 170 24.52 21.85 0.19
C GLN A 170 23.78 23.04 0.79
N LEU A 171 22.77 22.77 1.63
CA LEU A 171 22.02 23.81 2.31
C LEU A 171 22.96 24.65 3.16
N ASP A 172 22.73 25.96 3.18
CA ASP A 172 23.51 26.99 3.91
C ASP A 172 24.99 27.10 3.52
N LYS A 173 25.41 26.43 2.45
CA LYS A 173 26.75 26.59 1.93
C LYS A 173 26.74 27.36 0.61
N PRO A 174 27.66 28.33 0.41
CA PRO A 174 27.76 29.08 -0.83
C PRO A 174 28.30 28.17 -1.94
N LEU A 175 27.54 28.08 -3.05
CA LEU A 175 28.00 27.53 -4.32
C LEU A 175 28.37 28.68 -5.24
N THR A 176 29.61 28.72 -5.68
CA THR A 176 30.08 29.73 -6.65
C THR A 176 30.12 29.12 -8.03
N VAL A 177 29.37 29.69 -8.96
CA VAL A 177 29.32 29.28 -10.38
C VAL A 177 29.75 30.44 -11.27
N THR A 178 30.37 30.13 -12.37
CA THR A 178 30.77 31.13 -13.39
C THR A 178 29.80 31.02 -14.55
N LEU A 179 29.04 32.07 -14.82
CA LEU A 179 28.09 32.17 -15.91
C LEU A 179 28.65 33.17 -16.94
N GLY A 180 29.21 32.66 -18.02
CA GLY A 180 29.97 33.47 -18.94
C GLY A 180 31.19 34.12 -18.25
N GLU A 181 31.31 35.44 -18.34
CA GLU A 181 32.40 36.21 -17.68
C GLU A 181 32.07 36.60 -16.22
N LYS A 182 30.87 36.29 -15.72
CA LYS A 182 30.41 36.72 -14.41
C LYS A 182 30.37 35.56 -13.39
N ARG A 183 31.04 35.79 -12.26
CA ARG A 183 30.97 34.88 -11.11
C ARG A 183 29.75 35.21 -10.27
N ARG A 184 28.92 34.18 -9.93
CA ARG A 184 27.72 34.27 -9.11
C ARG A 184 27.85 33.35 -7.90
N THR A 185 27.42 33.80 -6.76
CA THR A 185 27.31 32.97 -5.55
C THR A 185 25.84 32.70 -5.26
N ILE A 186 25.48 31.41 -5.11
CA ILE A 186 24.13 30.93 -4.82
C ILE A 186 24.18 30.32 -3.43
N ILE A 187 23.27 30.74 -2.55
CA ILE A 187 23.08 30.15 -1.22
C ILE A 187 21.64 29.66 -1.16
N VAL A 188 21.44 28.35 -0.98
CA VAL A 188 20.12 27.75 -0.77
C VAL A 188 19.93 27.57 0.74
N ARG A 189 18.88 28.19 1.29
CA ARG A 189 18.53 28.10 2.70
C ARG A 189 17.28 27.26 2.88
N ALA A 190 17.21 26.50 3.97
CA ALA A 190 15.95 25.90 4.39
C ALA A 190 14.99 27.01 4.85
N PRO A 191 13.66 26.88 4.62
CA PRO A 191 12.65 27.83 5.06
C PRO A 191 12.51 27.87 6.58
#